data_f43b4cf9b783a2aa693b71eb6a5691a9
#
_entry.id   f43b4cf9b783a2aa693b71eb6a5691a9
#
_cell.length_a   1.000
_cell.length_b   1.000
_cell.length_c   1.000
_cell.angle_alpha   90.00
_cell.angle_beta   90.00
_cell.angle_gamma   90.00
#
_symmetry.space_group_name_H-M   'P 1'
#
loop_
_entity.id
_entity.type
_entity.pdbx_description
1 polymer ?
#
loop_
_entity_poly.entity_id
_entity_poly.type
_entity_poly.pdbx_seq_one_letter_code
_entity_poly.pdbx_strand_id
1 'polypeptide(L)'
;MRLHTDQDPFGSPVWELGSDNPPLMLRFDDLAGGYRPYTVRLIPCRRDWTASDLFEAQAMEGIGQELVQQHRPSFNTLEQYTHYSHPIPSEVLRPKVSGNFAVVVYADQDLQEIVLTRRLLVLENRVSVSALVRRAFATNEQDQAQQIDLELGIGKLLINQPAMDLSFQVMQNGDWSSLRKGPGFPTFLAPQQWTYRGQPELVFLGNNEYRAVDLRTVRAPGRRISKIIRTVDGYQAWVENDQSQASKAHLSQRDLNGRSLIQNFEQRTPHTESEYVWTTFALEPKLNESWSRVYLQGDFGQSPCDESMAMEWQEESGLYVKSLYLKQGFYDYRYRTGDSLCEAISIEGSHSDTENDYEILVYYHPPAGMAYDRLVGYTKVNSMGQKSR
;
A
#
# COMPACT_ATOMS: atom_id res chain seq x y z
N MET A 1 -9.15 -0.24 -6.84
CA MET A 1 -9.67 -0.99 -5.67
C MET A 1 -9.02 -0.51 -4.39
N ARG A 2 -9.80 -0.34 -3.31
CA ARG A 2 -9.33 0.13 -1.99
C ARG A 2 -9.87 -0.77 -0.89
N LEU A 3 -9.08 -0.90 0.18
CA LEU A 3 -9.44 -1.66 1.38
C LEU A 3 -8.93 -0.90 2.61
N HIS A 4 -9.80 -0.16 3.27
CA HIS A 4 -9.49 0.69 4.44
C HIS A 4 -10.77 0.96 5.24
N THR A 5 -10.64 1.48 6.45
CA THR A 5 -11.80 1.97 7.20
C THR A 5 -12.25 3.35 6.67
N ASP A 6 -13.50 3.71 6.91
CA ASP A 6 -14.01 5.06 6.57
C ASP A 6 -13.39 6.16 7.44
N GLN A 7 -12.91 5.79 8.62
CA GLN A 7 -12.29 6.71 9.58
C GLN A 7 -10.81 7.00 9.25
N ASP A 8 -10.13 6.03 8.62
CA ASP A 8 -8.74 6.15 8.21
C ASP A 8 -8.56 5.68 6.75
N PRO A 9 -8.76 6.57 5.77
CA PRO A 9 -8.60 6.23 4.35
C PRO A 9 -7.14 5.95 3.94
N PHE A 10 -6.19 6.27 4.81
CA PHE A 10 -4.75 6.03 4.61
C PHE A 10 -4.21 4.91 5.50
N GLY A 11 -5.08 4.28 6.29
CA GLY A 11 -4.76 3.14 7.13
C GLY A 11 -4.34 1.92 6.31
N SER A 12 -3.43 1.15 6.86
CA SER A 12 -3.13 -0.17 6.31
C SER A 12 -4.30 -1.11 6.54
N PRO A 13 -4.50 -2.10 5.67
CA PRO A 13 -5.63 -3.03 5.78
C PRO A 13 -5.39 -4.05 6.91
N VAL A 14 -5.40 -3.56 8.14
CA VAL A 14 -5.24 -4.34 9.37
C VAL A 14 -6.57 -4.36 10.13
N TRP A 15 -7.06 -5.55 10.43
CA TRP A 15 -8.23 -5.75 11.27
C TRP A 15 -7.87 -6.57 12.51
N GLU A 16 -8.25 -6.11 13.68
CA GLU A 16 -7.95 -6.79 14.95
C GLU A 16 -9.00 -7.84 15.28
N LEU A 17 -8.55 -9.08 15.42
CA LEU A 17 -9.38 -10.25 15.71
C LEU A 17 -10.10 -10.11 17.05
N GLY A 18 -11.41 -10.32 17.02
CA GLY A 18 -12.25 -10.24 18.24
C GLY A 18 -12.47 -8.82 18.77
N SER A 19 -12.09 -7.79 18.02
CA SER A 19 -12.40 -6.40 18.35
C SER A 19 -13.79 -5.99 17.83
N ASP A 20 -14.35 -4.95 18.45
CA ASP A 20 -15.54 -4.24 17.96
C ASP A 20 -15.19 -3.13 16.96
N ASN A 21 -13.98 -3.16 16.40
CA ASN A 21 -13.55 -2.18 15.41
C ASN A 21 -14.43 -2.26 14.14
N PRO A 22 -14.70 -1.12 13.51
CA PRO A 22 -15.47 -1.12 12.28
C PRO A 22 -14.78 -1.97 11.21
N PRO A 23 -15.55 -2.60 10.31
CA PRO A 23 -14.99 -3.36 9.21
C PRO A 23 -14.20 -2.47 8.27
N LEU A 24 -13.23 -3.06 7.58
CA LEU A 24 -12.61 -2.44 6.41
C LEU A 24 -13.63 -2.46 5.27
N MET A 25 -13.67 -1.39 4.50
CA MET A 25 -14.54 -1.31 3.32
C MET A 25 -13.73 -1.62 2.07
N LEU A 26 -14.05 -2.73 1.45
CA LEU A 26 -13.60 -3.03 0.10
C LEU A 26 -14.42 -2.19 -0.88
N ARG A 27 -13.73 -1.40 -1.74
CA ARG A 27 -14.38 -0.56 -2.75
C ARG A 27 -13.68 -0.69 -4.10
N PHE A 28 -14.48 -0.82 -5.15
CA PHE A 28 -14.00 -0.83 -6.53
C PHE A 28 -15.09 -0.38 -7.49
N ASP A 29 -14.70 0.00 -8.68
CA ASP A 29 -15.62 0.39 -9.73
C ASP A 29 -15.48 -0.58 -10.92
N ASP A 30 -16.60 -0.91 -11.53
CA ASP A 30 -16.68 -1.59 -12.83
C ASP A 30 -16.99 -0.55 -13.91
N LEU A 31 -16.03 -0.33 -14.80
CA LEU A 31 -16.14 0.66 -15.88
C LEU A 31 -16.98 0.18 -17.07
N ALA A 32 -17.36 -1.10 -17.11
CA ALA A 32 -18.29 -1.58 -18.12
C ALA A 32 -19.74 -1.07 -17.89
N GLY A 33 -20.00 -0.55 -16.68
CA GLY A 33 -21.34 -0.10 -16.28
C GLY A 33 -22.32 -1.26 -16.10
N GLY A 34 -23.54 -0.92 -15.62
CA GLY A 34 -24.55 -1.95 -15.34
C GLY A 34 -24.20 -2.80 -14.11
N TYR A 35 -25.02 -3.82 -13.86
CA TYR A 35 -24.80 -4.76 -12.76
C TYR A 35 -24.08 -5.99 -13.26
N ARG A 36 -22.97 -6.33 -12.57
CA ARG A 36 -22.26 -7.59 -12.73
C ARG A 36 -22.11 -8.25 -11.35
N PRO A 37 -22.41 -9.54 -11.18
CA PRO A 37 -22.22 -10.20 -9.88
C PRO A 37 -20.74 -10.41 -9.60
N TYR A 38 -20.29 -9.97 -8.41
CA TYR A 38 -18.94 -10.18 -7.91
C TYR A 38 -18.97 -10.97 -6.61
N THR A 39 -18.06 -11.92 -6.47
CA THR A 39 -17.89 -12.71 -5.25
C THR A 39 -16.57 -12.34 -4.59
N VAL A 40 -16.60 -12.00 -3.31
CA VAL A 40 -15.42 -11.80 -2.46
C VAL A 40 -15.09 -13.08 -1.73
N ARG A 41 -13.82 -13.46 -1.69
CA ARG A 41 -13.29 -14.57 -0.92
C ARG A 41 -12.08 -14.14 -0.11
N LEU A 42 -11.95 -14.69 1.11
CA LEU A 42 -10.74 -14.54 1.93
C LEU A 42 -9.95 -15.85 1.90
N ILE A 43 -8.71 -15.78 1.46
CA ILE A 43 -7.81 -16.91 1.34
C ILE A 43 -6.68 -16.73 2.36
N PRO A 44 -6.53 -17.65 3.34
CA PRO A 44 -5.44 -17.58 4.31
C PRO A 44 -4.09 -17.80 3.63
N CYS A 45 -3.12 -16.98 3.98
CA CYS A 45 -1.76 -17.01 3.45
C CYS A 45 -0.75 -17.15 4.57
N ARG A 46 0.43 -17.65 4.24
CA ARG A 46 1.60 -17.60 5.10
C ARG A 46 2.16 -16.17 5.15
N ARG A 47 3.07 -15.89 6.07
CA ARG A 47 3.73 -14.57 6.22
C ARG A 47 4.47 -14.09 4.96
N ASP A 48 4.82 -14.98 4.06
CA ASP A 48 5.43 -14.68 2.76
C ASP A 48 4.42 -14.57 1.60
N TRP A 49 3.12 -14.58 1.92
CA TRP A 49 1.99 -14.52 1.00
C TRP A 49 1.80 -15.76 0.11
N THR A 50 2.53 -16.85 0.35
CA THR A 50 2.23 -18.15 -0.25
C THR A 50 0.96 -18.75 0.37
N ALA A 51 0.33 -19.69 -0.33
CA ALA A 51 -0.88 -20.34 0.17
C ALA A 51 -0.64 -21.02 1.53
N SER A 52 -1.56 -20.85 2.47
CA SER A 52 -1.53 -21.54 3.76
C SER A 52 -2.05 -22.97 3.62
N ASP A 53 -1.57 -23.86 4.49
CA ASP A 53 -2.09 -25.23 4.60
C ASP A 53 -3.41 -25.31 5.42
N LEU A 54 -3.90 -24.18 5.94
CA LEU A 54 -5.16 -24.13 6.67
C LEU A 54 -6.35 -24.41 5.74
N PHE A 55 -7.18 -25.34 6.15
CA PHE A 55 -8.49 -25.49 5.52
C PHE A 55 -9.38 -24.26 5.80
N GLU A 56 -10.21 -23.91 4.84
CA GLU A 56 -11.10 -22.75 4.93
C GLU A 56 -11.96 -22.78 6.21
N ALA A 57 -12.52 -23.92 6.58
CA ALA A 57 -13.30 -24.09 7.81
C ALA A 57 -12.50 -23.85 9.11
N GLN A 58 -11.19 -23.99 9.08
CA GLN A 58 -10.31 -23.66 10.21
C GLN A 58 -10.01 -22.16 10.29
N ALA A 59 -9.92 -21.51 9.12
CA ALA A 59 -9.53 -20.10 9.02
C ALA A 59 -10.72 -19.14 9.12
N MET A 60 -11.93 -19.57 8.72
CA MET A 60 -13.10 -18.70 8.55
C MET A 60 -14.30 -19.16 9.35
N GLU A 61 -15.14 -18.22 9.78
CA GLU A 61 -16.54 -18.44 10.14
C GLU A 61 -17.36 -18.42 8.83
N GLY A 62 -18.24 -19.42 8.65
CA GLY A 62 -19.03 -19.53 7.42
C GLY A 62 -18.27 -20.19 6.28
N ILE A 63 -18.63 -19.84 5.04
CA ILE A 63 -18.15 -20.48 3.81
C ILE A 63 -16.97 -19.76 3.14
N GLY A 64 -16.38 -18.76 3.82
CA GLY A 64 -15.19 -18.05 3.35
C GLY A 64 -15.37 -17.22 2.07
N GLN A 65 -16.60 -17.12 1.53
CA GLN A 65 -16.93 -16.31 0.36
C GLN A 65 -18.32 -15.70 0.46
N GLU A 66 -18.51 -14.54 -0.17
CA GLU A 66 -19.77 -13.80 -0.15
C GLU A 66 -19.98 -13.01 -1.45
N LEU A 67 -21.23 -12.92 -1.90
CA LEU A 67 -21.60 -12.10 -3.05
C LEU A 67 -21.61 -10.61 -2.62
N VAL A 68 -20.98 -9.74 -3.43
CA VAL A 68 -21.01 -8.29 -3.22
C VAL A 68 -22.42 -7.77 -3.52
N GLN A 69 -23.17 -7.41 -2.49
CA GLN A 69 -24.54 -6.96 -2.63
C GLN A 69 -24.68 -5.44 -2.80
N GLN A 70 -23.75 -4.67 -2.20
CA GLN A 70 -23.80 -3.22 -2.25
C GLN A 70 -23.18 -2.72 -3.55
N HIS A 71 -24.02 -2.19 -4.43
CA HIS A 71 -23.60 -1.56 -5.67
C HIS A 71 -24.47 -0.34 -5.97
N ARG A 72 -23.88 0.64 -6.65
CA ARG A 72 -24.57 1.86 -7.07
C ARG A 72 -24.04 2.30 -8.43
N PRO A 73 -24.92 2.62 -9.40
CA PRO A 73 -24.46 3.23 -10.65
C PRO A 73 -23.87 4.60 -10.40
N SER A 74 -22.96 5.03 -11.26
CA SER A 74 -22.48 6.40 -11.27
C SER A 74 -23.62 7.38 -11.63
N PHE A 75 -23.49 8.60 -11.16
CA PHE A 75 -24.47 9.65 -11.39
C PHE A 75 -23.76 10.98 -11.69
N ASN A 76 -24.30 11.76 -12.61
CA ASN A 76 -23.71 13.04 -13.05
C ASN A 76 -22.27 12.92 -13.61
N THR A 77 -21.90 11.77 -14.16
CA THR A 77 -20.61 11.52 -14.77
C THR A 77 -20.74 11.30 -16.27
N LEU A 78 -19.71 11.68 -17.03
CA LEU A 78 -19.64 11.40 -18.47
C LEU A 78 -19.37 9.91 -18.69
N GLU A 79 -18.43 9.35 -17.93
CA GLU A 79 -18.16 7.91 -17.92
C GLU A 79 -19.14 7.21 -16.99
N GLN A 80 -19.82 6.19 -17.51
CA GLN A 80 -20.74 5.39 -16.71
C GLN A 80 -19.98 4.23 -16.07
N TYR A 81 -20.06 4.08 -14.76
CA TYR A 81 -19.49 2.97 -14.02
C TYR A 81 -20.46 2.50 -12.91
N THR A 82 -20.22 1.32 -12.40
CA THR A 82 -20.91 0.84 -11.19
C THR A 82 -19.93 0.73 -10.04
N HIS A 83 -20.22 1.43 -8.96
CA HIS A 83 -19.46 1.41 -7.72
C HIS A 83 -19.92 0.25 -6.85
N TYR A 84 -18.99 -0.61 -6.44
CA TYR A 84 -19.21 -1.73 -5.52
C TYR A 84 -18.55 -1.46 -4.18
N SER A 85 -19.22 -1.87 -3.10
CA SER A 85 -18.67 -1.82 -1.74
C SER A 85 -19.04 -3.06 -0.94
N HIS A 86 -18.12 -3.53 -0.09
CA HIS A 86 -18.32 -4.72 0.74
C HIS A 86 -17.55 -4.59 2.06
N PRO A 87 -18.19 -4.82 3.23
CA PRO A 87 -17.51 -4.79 4.50
C PRO A 87 -16.68 -6.06 4.74
N ILE A 88 -15.45 -5.93 5.26
CA ILE A 88 -14.58 -7.05 5.66
C ILE A 88 -14.03 -6.77 7.06
N PRO A 89 -14.33 -7.59 8.07
CA PRO A 89 -15.23 -8.75 7.99
C PRO A 89 -16.70 -8.36 7.82
N SER A 90 -17.49 -9.31 7.30
CA SER A 90 -18.95 -9.27 7.32
C SER A 90 -19.50 -10.30 8.32
N GLU A 91 -20.84 -10.47 8.36
CA GLU A 91 -21.47 -11.53 9.18
C GLU A 91 -21.14 -12.94 8.68
N VAL A 92 -20.94 -13.10 7.36
CA VAL A 92 -20.69 -14.39 6.70
C VAL A 92 -19.22 -14.63 6.42
N LEU A 93 -18.48 -13.55 6.16
CA LEU A 93 -17.07 -13.57 5.78
C LEU A 93 -16.20 -13.05 6.92
N ARG A 94 -15.95 -13.86 7.93
CA ARG A 94 -15.22 -13.47 9.14
C ARG A 94 -14.04 -14.39 9.43
N PRO A 95 -12.80 -13.85 9.53
CA PRO A 95 -11.65 -14.65 9.98
C PRO A 95 -11.80 -15.14 11.43
N LYS A 96 -11.46 -16.42 11.67
CA LYS A 96 -11.34 -17.04 13.01
C LYS A 96 -9.94 -16.97 13.57
N VAL A 97 -8.94 -16.81 12.71
CA VAL A 97 -7.53 -16.85 13.06
C VAL A 97 -6.85 -15.57 12.60
N SER A 98 -5.77 -15.21 13.29
CA SER A 98 -4.90 -14.10 12.89
C SER A 98 -3.93 -14.55 11.80
N GLY A 99 -3.34 -13.59 11.09
CA GLY A 99 -2.35 -13.85 10.02
C GLY A 99 -2.66 -13.06 8.75
N ASN A 100 -2.06 -13.50 7.66
CA ASN A 100 -2.24 -12.89 6.35
C ASN A 100 -3.42 -13.51 5.61
N PHE A 101 -4.22 -12.68 4.96
CA PHE A 101 -5.31 -13.10 4.10
C PHE A 101 -5.26 -12.36 2.77
N ALA A 102 -5.42 -13.09 1.67
CA ALA A 102 -5.68 -12.48 0.38
C ALA A 102 -7.20 -12.27 0.24
N VAL A 103 -7.60 -11.02 0.04
CA VAL A 103 -8.95 -10.65 -0.40
C VAL A 103 -8.97 -10.79 -1.91
N VAL A 104 -9.76 -11.70 -2.42
CA VAL A 104 -9.87 -11.99 -3.86
C VAL A 104 -11.28 -11.72 -4.32
N VAL A 105 -11.43 -10.99 -5.42
CA VAL A 105 -12.73 -10.72 -6.06
C VAL A 105 -12.79 -11.47 -7.38
N TYR A 106 -13.86 -12.20 -7.55
CA TYR A 106 -14.17 -12.99 -8.74
C TYR A 106 -15.37 -12.39 -9.46
N ALA A 107 -15.36 -12.42 -10.79
CA ALA A 107 -16.49 -12.02 -11.59
C ALA A 107 -17.42 -13.22 -11.90
N ASP A 108 -18.69 -12.91 -12.13
CA ASP A 108 -19.71 -13.84 -12.62
C ASP A 108 -19.81 -15.16 -11.84
N GLN A 109 -19.41 -15.15 -10.55
CA GLN A 109 -19.34 -16.34 -9.69
C GLN A 109 -18.38 -17.44 -10.21
N ASP A 110 -17.54 -17.12 -11.19
CA ASP A 110 -16.49 -18.01 -11.68
C ASP A 110 -15.22 -17.82 -10.86
N LEU A 111 -14.89 -18.79 -10.01
CA LEU A 111 -13.71 -18.76 -9.15
C LEU A 111 -12.37 -18.84 -9.91
N GLN A 112 -12.40 -18.97 -11.23
CA GLN A 112 -11.20 -18.88 -12.07
C GLN A 112 -11.00 -17.47 -12.63
N GLU A 113 -12.07 -16.66 -12.72
CA GLU A 113 -12.00 -15.29 -13.21
C GLU A 113 -11.68 -14.30 -12.08
N ILE A 114 -10.42 -14.26 -11.65
CA ILE A 114 -9.94 -13.32 -10.66
C ILE A 114 -9.83 -11.94 -11.31
N VAL A 115 -10.58 -10.97 -10.80
CA VAL A 115 -10.52 -9.59 -11.29
C VAL A 115 -9.70 -8.66 -10.40
N LEU A 116 -9.68 -8.90 -9.09
CA LEU A 116 -9.00 -8.04 -8.13
C LEU A 116 -8.43 -8.86 -6.96
N THR A 117 -7.29 -8.43 -6.45
CA THR A 117 -6.70 -8.96 -5.20
C THR A 117 -6.24 -7.84 -4.28
N ARG A 118 -6.36 -8.02 -2.97
CA ARG A 118 -5.77 -7.15 -1.94
C ARG A 118 -5.27 -7.95 -0.76
N ARG A 119 -4.26 -7.43 -0.09
CA ARG A 119 -3.73 -7.99 1.16
C ARG A 119 -4.56 -7.51 2.33
N LEU A 120 -4.86 -8.39 3.27
CA LEU A 120 -5.50 -8.11 4.54
C LEU A 120 -4.66 -8.73 5.64
N LEU A 121 -4.41 -7.97 6.70
CA LEU A 121 -3.73 -8.41 7.90
C LEU A 121 -4.76 -8.57 9.01
N VAL A 122 -4.86 -9.77 9.56
CA VAL A 122 -5.72 -10.05 10.73
C VAL A 122 -4.83 -10.14 11.96
N LEU A 123 -4.92 -9.17 12.84
CA LEU A 123 -4.07 -9.02 14.01
C LEU A 123 -4.69 -9.69 15.25
N GLU A 124 -3.88 -10.46 15.98
CA GLU A 124 -4.16 -10.88 17.34
C GLU A 124 -3.16 -10.19 18.28
N ASN A 125 -3.52 -9.07 18.85
CA ASN A 125 -2.61 -8.17 19.58
C ASN A 125 -2.11 -8.79 20.90
N ARG A 126 -1.03 -9.59 20.83
CA ARG A 126 -0.41 -10.31 21.96
C ARG A 126 0.99 -9.82 22.30
N VAL A 127 1.66 -9.21 21.34
CA VAL A 127 3.03 -8.69 21.45
C VAL A 127 2.98 -7.18 21.38
N SER A 128 3.52 -6.51 22.37
CA SER A 128 3.70 -5.06 22.32
C SER A 128 4.89 -4.71 21.42
N VAL A 129 4.69 -3.75 20.53
CA VAL A 129 5.72 -3.30 19.59
C VAL A 129 5.89 -1.80 19.74
N SER A 130 7.09 -1.37 20.10
CA SER A 130 7.49 0.03 20.14
C SER A 130 8.65 0.25 19.17
N ALA A 131 8.62 1.33 18.42
CA ALA A 131 9.64 1.63 17.42
C ALA A 131 10.02 3.11 17.44
N LEU A 132 11.28 3.38 17.13
CA LEU A 132 11.82 4.72 16.95
C LEU A 132 12.61 4.77 15.65
N VAL A 133 12.31 5.75 14.81
CA VAL A 133 13.04 6.01 13.58
C VAL A 133 14.07 7.11 13.83
N ARG A 134 15.28 6.91 13.36
CA ARG A 134 16.35 7.89 13.42
C ARG A 134 17.21 7.86 12.17
N ARG A 135 18.10 8.82 11.99
CA ARG A 135 19.15 8.79 10.98
C ARG A 135 20.06 7.58 11.22
N ALA A 136 20.47 6.88 10.17
CA ALA A 136 21.37 5.73 10.27
C ALA A 136 22.78 6.16 10.72
N PHE A 137 23.40 5.40 11.65
CA PHE A 137 24.70 5.76 12.20
C PHE A 137 25.88 5.01 11.59
N ALA A 138 25.67 3.81 11.09
CA ALA A 138 26.74 2.88 10.77
C ALA A 138 26.96 2.68 9.26
N THR A 139 26.45 3.57 8.42
CA THR A 139 26.58 3.45 6.97
C THR A 139 27.32 4.66 6.39
N ASN A 140 28.01 4.48 5.26
CA ASN A 140 28.55 5.58 4.47
C ASN A 140 27.46 6.51 3.89
N GLU A 141 26.18 6.12 4.07
CA GLU A 141 24.98 6.77 3.53
C GLU A 141 24.13 7.41 4.65
N GLN A 142 24.74 7.93 5.71
CA GLN A 142 24.03 8.47 6.88
C GLN A 142 23.01 9.55 6.51
N ASP A 143 23.31 10.37 5.52
CA ASP A 143 22.43 11.46 5.07
C ASP A 143 21.29 10.96 4.15
N GLN A 144 21.33 9.68 3.74
CA GLN A 144 20.36 9.09 2.82
C GLN A 144 19.49 8.01 3.46
N ALA A 145 19.83 7.54 4.67
CA ALA A 145 19.22 6.37 5.26
C ALA A 145 18.63 6.62 6.65
N GLN A 146 17.56 5.89 6.95
CA GLN A 146 16.87 5.86 8.22
C GLN A 146 17.07 4.50 8.90
N GLN A 147 17.24 4.52 10.20
CA GLN A 147 17.45 3.36 11.07
C GLN A 147 16.23 3.17 11.96
N ILE A 148 15.72 1.94 12.02
CA ILE A 148 14.63 1.58 12.91
C ILE A 148 15.20 0.89 14.15
N ASP A 149 14.96 1.46 15.33
CA ASP A 149 15.18 0.80 16.61
C ASP A 149 13.85 0.25 17.12
N LEU A 150 13.85 -0.99 17.56
CA LEU A 150 12.66 -1.72 18.00
C LEU A 150 12.79 -2.20 19.42
N GLU A 151 11.65 -2.22 20.09
CA GLU A 151 11.45 -2.86 21.38
C GLU A 151 10.19 -3.73 21.32
N LEU A 152 10.36 -5.04 21.58
CA LEU A 152 9.31 -6.05 21.48
C LEU A 152 9.09 -6.70 22.83
N GLY A 153 7.85 -6.65 23.33
CA GLY A 153 7.45 -7.32 24.56
C GLY A 153 6.44 -8.44 24.30
N ILE A 154 6.79 -9.69 24.61
CA ILE A 154 5.95 -10.86 24.33
C ILE A 154 4.75 -11.03 25.26
N GLY A 155 4.63 -10.23 26.30
CA GLY A 155 3.47 -10.25 27.18
C GLY A 155 3.20 -11.64 27.77
N LYS A 156 1.95 -12.13 27.54
CA LYS A 156 1.48 -13.44 28.04
C LYS A 156 1.58 -14.57 27.00
N LEU A 157 2.27 -14.33 25.88
CA LEU A 157 2.42 -15.36 24.85
C LEU A 157 3.40 -16.43 25.36
N LEU A 158 2.95 -17.68 25.41
CA LEU A 158 3.80 -18.80 25.79
C LEU A 158 4.61 -19.23 24.56
N ILE A 159 5.92 -18.98 24.61
CA ILE A 159 6.86 -19.29 23.54
C ILE A 159 7.97 -20.14 24.13
N ASN A 160 8.22 -21.28 23.53
CA ASN A 160 9.25 -22.21 24.02
C ASN A 160 10.61 -21.96 23.33
N GLN A 161 10.59 -21.67 22.05
CA GLN A 161 11.79 -21.47 21.23
C GLN A 161 11.69 -20.19 20.41
N PRO A 162 11.95 -19.00 20.99
CA PRO A 162 11.75 -17.72 20.31
C PRO A 162 12.46 -17.63 18.96
N ALA A 163 13.68 -18.16 18.86
CA ALA A 163 14.45 -18.15 17.61
C ALA A 163 13.77 -18.92 16.46
N MET A 164 12.93 -19.90 16.79
CA MET A 164 12.21 -20.72 15.81
C MET A 164 10.76 -20.25 15.62
N ASP A 165 10.14 -19.85 16.73
CA ASP A 165 8.70 -19.61 16.80
C ASP A 165 8.33 -18.15 16.46
N LEU A 166 9.28 -17.20 16.57
CA LEU A 166 9.03 -15.77 16.31
C LEU A 166 9.83 -15.25 15.12
N SER A 167 9.21 -14.36 14.40
CA SER A 167 9.86 -13.52 13.39
C SER A 167 9.18 -12.17 13.32
N PHE A 168 9.87 -11.16 12.81
CA PHE A 168 9.23 -9.90 12.48
C PHE A 168 9.71 -9.37 11.14
N GLN A 169 8.90 -8.50 10.57
CA GLN A 169 9.15 -7.87 9.29
C GLN A 169 8.86 -6.37 9.43
N VAL A 170 9.59 -5.56 8.67
CA VAL A 170 9.40 -4.10 8.63
C VAL A 170 9.25 -3.68 7.19
N MET A 171 8.27 -2.82 6.91
CA MET A 171 8.08 -2.21 5.58
C MET A 171 7.93 -0.69 5.70
N GLN A 172 8.31 0.02 4.65
CA GLN A 172 8.24 1.47 4.53
C GLN A 172 7.02 1.86 3.67
N ASN A 173 6.22 2.82 4.15
CA ASN A 173 5.10 3.44 3.43
C ASN A 173 4.03 2.45 2.92
N GLY A 174 3.87 1.29 3.56
CA GLY A 174 2.97 0.24 3.09
C GLY A 174 3.41 -0.42 1.78
N ASP A 175 4.62 -0.13 1.31
CA ASP A 175 5.18 -0.72 0.10
C ASP A 175 5.78 -2.10 0.40
N TRP A 176 5.09 -3.15 0.00
CA TRP A 176 5.50 -4.54 0.20
C TRP A 176 6.82 -4.90 -0.50
N SER A 177 7.26 -4.12 -1.49
CA SER A 177 8.56 -4.32 -2.11
C SER A 177 9.72 -3.85 -1.21
N SER A 178 9.42 -2.98 -0.25
CA SER A 178 10.39 -2.52 0.75
C SER A 178 10.54 -3.47 1.93
N LEU A 179 9.74 -4.55 1.99
CA LEU A 179 9.68 -5.45 3.13
C LEU A 179 11.04 -6.06 3.46
N ARG A 180 11.47 -5.90 4.70
CA ARG A 180 12.69 -6.50 5.25
C ARG A 180 12.38 -7.43 6.39
N LYS A 181 13.06 -8.56 6.43
CA LYS A 181 13.03 -9.46 7.59
C LYS A 181 13.94 -8.88 8.66
N GLY A 182 13.43 -8.80 9.88
CA GLY A 182 14.24 -8.40 11.03
C GLY A 182 15.26 -9.45 11.43
N PRO A 183 16.24 -9.07 12.26
CA PRO A 183 17.15 -10.02 12.88
C PRO A 183 16.39 -11.11 13.65
N GLY A 184 16.99 -12.27 13.76
CA GLY A 184 16.40 -13.39 14.49
C GLY A 184 16.23 -13.09 15.99
N PHE A 185 15.33 -13.82 16.64
CA PHE A 185 15.19 -13.82 18.09
C PHE A 185 16.26 -14.69 18.75
N PRO A 186 16.66 -14.39 20.01
CA PRO A 186 17.61 -15.23 20.73
C PRO A 186 17.00 -16.60 21.04
N THR A 187 17.87 -17.60 21.21
CA THR A 187 17.46 -18.99 21.45
C THR A 187 16.79 -19.20 22.82
N PHE A 188 17.13 -18.38 23.81
CA PHE A 188 16.63 -18.53 25.19
C PHE A 188 15.67 -17.43 25.59
N LEU A 189 14.62 -17.83 26.29
CA LEU A 189 13.65 -16.94 26.94
C LEU A 189 14.28 -16.28 28.17
N ALA A 190 14.91 -15.14 27.98
CA ALA A 190 15.08 -14.15 29.05
C ALA A 190 15.66 -12.86 28.41
N PRO A 191 15.05 -11.76 28.55
CA PRO A 191 13.83 -11.36 29.28
C PRO A 191 12.57 -11.38 28.38
N GLN A 192 11.39 -11.05 28.92
CA GLN A 192 10.12 -10.92 28.18
C GLN A 192 10.11 -9.75 27.19
N GLN A 193 11.23 -9.07 27.04
CA GLN A 193 11.39 -7.88 26.21
C GLN A 193 12.73 -7.95 25.46
N TRP A 194 12.69 -7.69 24.16
CA TRP A 194 13.86 -7.64 23.29
C TRP A 194 14.01 -6.27 22.67
N THR A 195 15.24 -5.78 22.64
CA THR A 195 15.59 -4.50 22.04
C THR A 195 16.55 -4.74 20.88
N TYR A 196 16.20 -4.20 19.72
CA TYR A 196 16.98 -4.21 18.49
C TYR A 196 17.43 -2.78 18.20
N ARG A 197 18.69 -2.48 18.32
CA ARG A 197 19.27 -1.17 18.02
C ARG A 197 20.44 -1.30 17.07
N GLY A 198 20.53 -0.38 16.10
CA GLY A 198 21.64 -0.33 15.15
C GLY A 198 21.77 -1.58 14.27
N GLN A 199 20.70 -2.29 14.01
CA GLN A 199 20.71 -3.51 13.19
C GLN A 199 20.76 -3.16 11.71
N PRO A 200 21.72 -3.71 10.93
CA PRO A 200 21.83 -3.43 9.50
C PRO A 200 20.57 -3.80 8.70
N GLU A 201 19.87 -4.85 9.11
CA GLU A 201 18.62 -5.29 8.48
C GLU A 201 17.49 -4.28 8.60
N LEU A 202 17.60 -3.36 9.57
CA LEU A 202 16.60 -2.33 9.87
C LEU A 202 17.02 -0.94 9.38
N VAL A 203 17.95 -0.87 8.45
CA VAL A 203 18.34 0.36 7.75
C VAL A 203 17.60 0.45 6.42
N PHE A 204 16.89 1.54 6.19
CA PHE A 204 16.14 1.81 4.96
C PHE A 204 16.68 3.08 4.32
N LEU A 205 16.70 3.13 2.99
CA LEU A 205 16.86 4.41 2.30
C LEU A 205 15.68 5.31 2.65
N GLY A 206 15.95 6.57 2.96
CA GLY A 206 14.90 7.55 3.26
C GLY A 206 14.04 7.85 2.02
N ASN A 207 14.58 7.63 0.82
CA ASN A 207 13.97 8.07 -0.43
C ASN A 207 13.72 9.58 -0.44
N ASN A 208 12.72 10.05 -1.16
CA ASN A 208 12.30 11.45 -1.17
C ASN A 208 10.78 11.52 -0.98
N GLU A 209 10.28 12.71 -0.61
CA GLU A 209 8.84 12.98 -0.55
C GLU A 209 8.19 12.65 -1.91
N TYR A 210 7.00 12.06 -1.88
CA TYR A 210 6.28 11.75 -3.10
C TYR A 210 5.87 13.01 -3.85
N ARG A 211 5.85 12.91 -5.15
CA ARG A 211 5.19 13.90 -6.00
C ARG A 211 3.68 13.76 -5.87
N ALA A 212 2.94 14.82 -6.08
CA ALA A 212 1.51 14.78 -5.97
C ALA A 212 0.82 15.42 -7.17
N VAL A 213 -0.31 14.84 -7.59
CA VAL A 213 -1.19 15.41 -8.61
C VAL A 213 -2.60 15.55 -8.06
N ASP A 214 -3.23 16.71 -8.28
CA ASP A 214 -4.57 17.02 -7.79
C ASP A 214 -5.60 17.03 -8.92
N LEU A 215 -6.41 15.97 -8.98
CA LEU A 215 -7.50 15.78 -9.92
C LEU A 215 -8.89 15.95 -9.25
N ARG A 216 -8.97 16.52 -8.03
CA ARG A 216 -10.24 16.67 -7.30
C ARG A 216 -11.23 17.63 -7.95
N THR A 217 -10.76 18.39 -8.94
CA THR A 217 -11.61 19.21 -9.80
C THR A 217 -11.22 19.01 -11.27
N VAL A 218 -12.23 19.00 -12.14
CA VAL A 218 -12.05 18.97 -13.60
C VAL A 218 -12.39 20.31 -14.26
N ARG A 219 -12.77 21.33 -13.48
CA ARG A 219 -13.14 22.66 -13.96
C ARG A 219 -11.95 23.57 -14.19
N ALA A 220 -10.86 23.33 -13.46
CA ALA A 220 -9.63 24.09 -13.56
C ALA A 220 -8.43 23.19 -13.23
N PRO A 221 -7.24 23.50 -13.75
CA PRO A 221 -6.02 22.77 -13.38
C PRO A 221 -5.78 22.83 -11.87
N GLY A 222 -5.66 21.65 -11.23
CA GLY A 222 -5.24 21.49 -9.84
C GLY A 222 -3.70 21.54 -9.69
N ARG A 223 -3.21 21.18 -8.50
CA ARG A 223 -1.77 21.13 -8.22
C ARG A 223 -1.08 20.20 -9.22
N ARG A 224 -0.04 20.71 -9.88
CA ARG A 224 0.78 20.03 -10.88
C ARG A 224 0.04 19.57 -12.14
N ILE A 225 -1.12 20.09 -12.40
CA ILE A 225 -1.81 19.93 -13.66
C ILE A 225 -1.51 21.15 -14.54
N SER A 226 -0.83 20.94 -15.65
CA SER A 226 -0.52 22.00 -16.62
C SER A 226 -1.72 22.37 -17.48
N LYS A 227 -2.56 21.38 -17.79
CA LYS A 227 -3.73 21.53 -18.65
C LYS A 227 -4.77 20.47 -18.33
N ILE A 228 -6.04 20.86 -18.40
CA ILE A 228 -7.17 19.94 -18.42
C ILE A 228 -8.15 20.36 -19.50
N ILE A 229 -8.66 19.42 -20.26
CA ILE A 229 -9.65 19.66 -21.32
C ILE A 229 -10.79 18.66 -21.21
N ARG A 230 -11.97 19.10 -21.56
CA ARG A 230 -13.13 18.26 -21.79
C ARG A 230 -13.20 17.91 -23.28
N THR A 231 -13.31 16.64 -23.59
CA THR A 231 -13.54 16.12 -24.94
C THR A 231 -14.94 15.51 -25.05
N VAL A 232 -15.26 14.96 -26.22
CA VAL A 232 -16.51 14.21 -26.41
C VAL A 232 -16.55 12.95 -25.55
N ASP A 233 -15.37 12.32 -25.36
CA ASP A 233 -15.20 11.03 -24.69
C ASP A 233 -14.77 11.16 -23.21
N GLY A 234 -14.86 12.37 -22.59
CA GLY A 234 -14.51 12.56 -21.20
C GLY A 234 -13.49 13.67 -20.96
N TYR A 235 -12.68 13.54 -19.93
CA TYR A 235 -11.66 14.52 -19.55
C TYR A 235 -10.25 14.00 -19.80
N GLN A 236 -9.36 14.91 -20.21
CA GLN A 236 -7.94 14.67 -20.37
C GLN A 236 -7.16 15.71 -19.57
N ALA A 237 -6.19 15.26 -18.78
CA ALA A 237 -5.31 16.09 -17.96
C ALA A 237 -3.84 15.79 -18.28
N TRP A 238 -3.02 16.81 -18.30
CA TRP A 238 -1.56 16.70 -18.43
C TRP A 238 -0.91 17.19 -17.16
N VAL A 239 -0.13 16.33 -16.55
CA VAL A 239 0.72 16.70 -15.42
C VAL A 239 1.85 17.59 -15.95
N GLU A 240 2.32 18.55 -15.17
CA GLU A 240 3.53 19.29 -15.46
C GLU A 240 4.71 18.33 -15.67
N ASN A 241 5.58 18.59 -16.65
CA ASN A 241 6.74 17.75 -16.88
C ASN A 241 7.61 17.68 -15.63
N ASP A 242 7.88 16.46 -15.21
CA ASP A 242 8.77 16.15 -14.10
C ASP A 242 10.21 16.06 -14.57
N GLN A 243 11.13 16.38 -13.67
CA GLN A 243 12.56 16.17 -13.83
C GLN A 243 13.10 15.37 -12.65
N SER A 244 14.26 14.72 -12.87
CA SER A 244 14.97 14.04 -11.80
C SER A 244 15.24 14.99 -10.62
N GLN A 245 15.03 14.47 -9.42
CA GLN A 245 15.30 15.12 -8.14
C GLN A 245 16.56 14.58 -7.46
N ALA A 246 17.21 13.54 -8.00
CA ALA A 246 18.31 12.83 -7.38
C ALA A 246 19.47 13.73 -6.90
N SER A 247 19.72 14.83 -7.62
CA SER A 247 20.76 15.81 -7.27
C SER A 247 20.25 17.05 -6.55
N LYS A 248 18.96 17.13 -6.21
CA LYS A 248 18.39 18.28 -5.52
C LYS A 248 18.50 18.12 -4.01
N ALA A 249 18.60 19.24 -3.31
CA ALA A 249 18.48 19.25 -1.84
C ALA A 249 17.07 18.80 -1.44
N HIS A 250 16.97 18.13 -0.29
CA HIS A 250 15.68 17.73 0.28
C HIS A 250 14.80 18.96 0.55
N LEU A 251 13.55 18.85 0.14
CA LEU A 251 12.51 19.81 0.45
C LEU A 251 11.35 19.08 1.12
N SER A 252 11.21 19.25 2.43
CA SER A 252 10.10 18.68 3.16
C SER A 252 8.78 19.25 2.66
N GLN A 253 7.89 18.40 2.22
CA GLN A 253 6.51 18.72 1.83
C GLN A 253 5.57 17.63 2.33
N ARG A 254 4.37 18.01 2.68
CA ARG A 254 3.35 17.01 3.03
C ARG A 254 2.92 16.24 1.80
N ASP A 255 2.97 14.94 1.90
CA ASP A 255 2.42 13.99 0.96
C ASP A 255 1.51 12.97 1.68
N LEU A 256 1.13 11.91 1.01
CA LEU A 256 0.32 10.82 1.54
C LEU A 256 1.11 9.50 1.64
N ASN A 257 2.44 9.58 1.65
CA ASN A 257 3.33 8.41 1.65
C ASN A 257 3.00 7.40 0.52
N GLY A 258 2.78 7.92 -0.70
CA GLY A 258 2.50 7.13 -1.90
C GLY A 258 1.05 6.66 -2.03
N ARG A 259 0.16 7.15 -1.20
CA ARG A 259 -1.27 6.80 -1.22
C ARG A 259 -2.08 7.76 -2.08
N SER A 260 -3.37 7.51 -2.16
CA SER A 260 -4.28 8.37 -2.91
C SER A 260 -5.60 8.58 -2.15
N LEU A 261 -6.27 9.67 -2.43
CA LEU A 261 -7.57 10.02 -1.85
C LEU A 261 -8.59 10.27 -2.97
N ILE A 262 -9.62 9.43 -3.08
CA ILE A 262 -10.75 9.70 -3.97
C ILE A 262 -11.61 10.80 -3.35
N GLN A 263 -11.65 11.94 -4.02
CA GLN A 263 -12.40 13.10 -3.61
C GLN A 263 -12.78 13.95 -4.83
N ASN A 264 -13.93 14.59 -4.75
CA ASN A 264 -14.46 15.46 -5.79
C ASN A 264 -14.96 16.75 -5.11
N PHE A 265 -14.51 17.89 -5.57
CA PHE A 265 -14.93 19.19 -5.02
C PHE A 265 -16.24 19.69 -5.58
N GLU A 266 -16.68 19.16 -6.71
CA GLU A 266 -17.92 19.57 -7.36
C GLU A 266 -19.15 18.86 -6.81
N GLN A 267 -18.97 17.66 -6.22
CA GLN A 267 -20.06 16.77 -5.86
C GLN A 267 -19.95 16.27 -4.42
N ARG A 268 -21.08 15.77 -3.87
CA ARG A 268 -21.13 15.32 -2.47
C ARG A 268 -20.76 13.87 -2.27
N THR A 269 -20.91 13.05 -3.30
CA THR A 269 -20.74 11.58 -3.23
C THR A 269 -19.56 11.12 -4.10
N PRO A 270 -18.30 11.26 -3.64
CA PRO A 270 -17.13 11.03 -4.50
C PRO A 270 -17.07 9.61 -5.10
N HIS A 271 -17.68 8.64 -4.42
CA HIS A 271 -17.64 7.25 -4.89
C HIS A 271 -18.47 7.02 -6.16
N THR A 272 -19.56 7.78 -6.37
CA THR A 272 -20.49 7.60 -7.50
C THR A 272 -20.59 8.82 -8.41
N GLU A 273 -20.06 9.97 -8.00
CA GLU A 273 -20.18 11.23 -8.74
C GLU A 273 -18.83 11.79 -9.21
N SER A 274 -17.75 11.01 -9.11
CA SER A 274 -16.43 11.43 -9.61
C SER A 274 -16.22 10.98 -11.03
N GLU A 275 -15.69 11.88 -11.85
CA GLU A 275 -15.28 11.58 -13.24
C GLU A 275 -14.02 10.72 -13.27
N TYR A 276 -13.87 9.96 -14.33
CA TYR A 276 -12.60 9.37 -14.72
C TYR A 276 -11.89 10.27 -15.73
N VAL A 277 -10.59 10.45 -15.55
CA VAL A 277 -9.77 11.41 -16.28
C VAL A 277 -8.55 10.70 -16.87
N TRP A 278 -8.37 10.76 -18.19
CA TRP A 278 -7.12 10.36 -18.81
C TRP A 278 -6.00 11.32 -18.38
N THR A 279 -5.10 10.85 -17.54
CA THR A 279 -4.06 11.66 -16.92
C THR A 279 -2.72 11.24 -17.46
N THR A 280 -2.02 12.17 -18.13
CA THR A 280 -0.73 11.95 -18.76
C THR A 280 0.38 12.49 -17.88
N PHE A 281 1.28 11.60 -17.46
CA PHE A 281 2.51 11.88 -16.73
C PHE A 281 3.68 11.93 -17.69
N ALA A 282 4.61 12.86 -17.49
CA ALA A 282 5.80 13.01 -18.30
C ALA A 282 7.03 13.24 -17.45
N LEU A 283 8.11 12.51 -17.71
CA LEU A 283 9.41 12.65 -17.07
C LEU A 283 10.46 13.06 -18.11
N GLU A 284 11.10 14.18 -17.88
CA GLU A 284 12.18 14.72 -18.69
C GLU A 284 13.54 14.33 -18.09
N PRO A 285 14.37 13.52 -18.75
CA PRO A 285 15.72 13.26 -18.30
C PRO A 285 16.60 14.49 -18.49
N LYS A 286 17.52 14.73 -17.54
CA LYS A 286 18.55 15.75 -17.70
C LYS A 286 19.60 15.31 -18.74
N LEU A 287 20.41 16.24 -19.20
CA LEU A 287 21.36 16.08 -20.32
C LEU A 287 22.27 14.83 -20.23
N ASN A 288 22.58 14.35 -19.03
CA ASN A 288 23.46 13.19 -18.81
C ASN A 288 22.73 12.04 -18.14
N GLU A 289 21.40 12.07 -18.06
CA GLU A 289 20.58 11.01 -17.49
C GLU A 289 19.98 10.17 -18.58
N SER A 290 20.09 8.87 -18.47
CA SER A 290 19.39 7.92 -19.32
C SER A 290 19.03 6.69 -18.49
N TRP A 291 17.80 6.23 -18.64
CA TRP A 291 17.31 5.02 -17.97
C TRP A 291 16.78 4.07 -19.04
N SER A 292 17.13 2.81 -18.94
CA SER A 292 16.65 1.79 -19.88
C SER A 292 15.15 1.58 -19.80
N ARG A 293 14.62 1.64 -18.58
CA ARG A 293 13.19 1.54 -18.27
C ARG A 293 12.83 2.45 -17.13
N VAL A 294 11.69 3.12 -17.26
CA VAL A 294 11.09 3.97 -16.23
C VAL A 294 9.68 3.48 -15.94
N TYR A 295 9.32 3.42 -14.68
CA TYR A 295 8.01 3.02 -14.22
C TYR A 295 7.39 4.11 -13.36
N LEU A 296 6.09 4.34 -13.54
CA LEU A 296 5.30 5.20 -12.67
C LEU A 296 4.76 4.39 -11.50
N GLN A 297 5.08 4.77 -10.27
CA GLN A 297 4.57 4.12 -9.06
C GLN A 297 3.62 5.04 -8.30
N GLY A 298 2.50 4.49 -7.84
CA GLY A 298 1.49 5.10 -6.98
C GLY A 298 0.46 4.08 -6.56
N ASP A 299 -0.54 4.48 -5.78
CA ASP A 299 -1.65 3.62 -5.32
C ASP A 299 -2.62 3.20 -6.44
N PHE A 300 -2.29 3.50 -7.67
CA PHE A 300 -3.00 3.07 -8.89
C PHE A 300 -2.37 1.83 -9.54
N GLY A 301 -1.15 1.43 -9.15
CA GLY A 301 -0.46 0.22 -9.60
C GLY A 301 -0.59 -0.93 -8.61
N GLN A 302 -0.31 -2.15 -9.05
CA GLN A 302 -0.33 -3.34 -8.18
C GLN A 302 1.02 -3.62 -7.55
N SER A 303 2.09 -3.33 -8.27
CA SER A 303 3.48 -3.56 -7.86
C SER A 303 4.36 -2.41 -8.35
N PRO A 304 5.48 -2.15 -7.66
CA PRO A 304 6.46 -1.19 -8.15
C PRO A 304 6.96 -1.50 -9.53
N CYS A 305 7.40 -1.54 -10.36
CA CYS A 305 7.85 -1.97 -11.69
C CYS A 305 6.94 -3.00 -12.38
N ASP A 306 5.64 -2.83 -12.22
CA ASP A 306 4.64 -3.54 -13.02
C ASP A 306 4.74 -3.06 -14.48
N GLU A 307 4.79 -3.98 -15.45
CA GLU A 307 4.85 -3.64 -16.87
C GLU A 307 3.67 -2.77 -17.33
N SER A 308 2.51 -2.89 -16.70
CA SER A 308 1.37 -2.00 -16.96
C SER A 308 1.65 -0.54 -16.58
N MET A 309 2.65 -0.29 -15.72
CA MET A 309 3.09 1.04 -15.27
C MET A 309 4.37 1.51 -15.98
N ALA A 310 4.92 0.72 -16.91
CA ALA A 310 6.06 1.15 -17.71
C ALA A 310 5.73 2.39 -18.53
N MET A 311 6.65 3.34 -18.55
CA MET A 311 6.55 4.57 -19.35
C MET A 311 7.17 4.37 -20.72
N GLU A 312 6.57 4.98 -21.73
CA GLU A 312 7.04 4.93 -23.11
C GLU A 312 7.99 6.10 -23.39
N TRP A 313 9.14 5.81 -23.98
CA TRP A 313 10.04 6.84 -24.47
C TRP A 313 9.53 7.44 -25.78
N GLN A 314 9.35 8.75 -25.81
CA GLN A 314 8.96 9.50 -27.00
C GLN A 314 10.16 10.27 -27.56
N GLU A 315 10.72 9.81 -28.68
CA GLU A 315 11.93 10.43 -29.27
C GLU A 315 11.70 11.87 -29.70
N GLU A 316 10.53 12.20 -30.25
CA GLU A 316 10.21 13.55 -30.71
C GLU A 316 10.21 14.59 -29.59
N SER A 317 9.70 14.23 -28.42
CA SER A 317 9.61 15.13 -27.27
C SER A 317 10.79 14.98 -26.30
N GLY A 318 11.53 13.87 -26.35
CA GLY A 318 12.59 13.54 -25.40
C GLY A 318 12.04 13.25 -23.99
N LEU A 319 10.85 12.68 -23.89
CA LEU A 319 10.16 12.43 -22.62
C LEU A 319 9.82 10.95 -22.47
N TYR A 320 9.85 10.47 -21.22
CA TYR A 320 9.14 9.26 -20.83
C TYR A 320 7.70 9.63 -20.50
N VAL A 321 6.73 8.97 -21.10
CA VAL A 321 5.31 9.32 -20.99
C VAL A 321 4.47 8.12 -20.57
N LYS A 322 3.50 8.35 -19.71
CA LYS A 322 2.48 7.36 -19.32
C LYS A 322 1.14 8.03 -19.13
N SER A 323 0.10 7.49 -19.76
CA SER A 323 -1.27 7.91 -19.53
C SER A 323 -2.03 6.85 -18.73
N LEU A 324 -2.76 7.29 -17.71
CA LEU A 324 -3.60 6.45 -16.85
C LEU A 324 -5.01 7.01 -16.79
N TYR A 325 -5.99 6.12 -16.71
CA TYR A 325 -7.39 6.48 -16.52
C TYR A 325 -7.71 6.51 -15.03
N LEU A 326 -7.66 7.69 -14.41
CA LEU A 326 -7.76 7.88 -12.97
C LEU A 326 -9.09 8.52 -12.60
N LYS A 327 -9.70 8.04 -11.51
CA LYS A 327 -10.87 8.69 -10.90
C LYS A 327 -10.46 10.01 -10.27
N GLN A 328 -11.36 11.02 -10.24
CA GLN A 328 -11.09 12.27 -9.53
C GLN A 328 -10.60 12.02 -8.09
N GLY A 329 -9.49 12.66 -7.74
CA GLY A 329 -8.83 12.45 -6.47
C GLY A 329 -7.50 13.18 -6.36
N PHE A 330 -6.84 12.95 -5.25
CA PHE A 330 -5.47 13.39 -5.00
C PHE A 330 -4.57 12.16 -4.98
N TYR A 331 -3.47 12.17 -5.72
CA TYR A 331 -2.63 11.00 -5.91
C TYR A 331 -1.18 11.37 -5.68
N ASP A 332 -0.53 10.62 -4.79
CA ASP A 332 0.90 10.59 -4.69
C ASP A 332 1.49 9.64 -5.73
N TYR A 333 2.64 10.01 -6.28
CA TYR A 333 3.36 9.19 -7.24
C TYR A 333 4.86 9.45 -7.17
N ARG A 334 5.64 8.53 -7.70
CA ARG A 334 7.07 8.67 -7.95
C ARG A 334 7.49 7.83 -9.13
N TYR A 335 8.73 8.02 -9.57
CA TYR A 335 9.32 7.25 -10.65
C TYR A 335 10.28 6.20 -10.09
N ARG A 336 10.36 5.06 -10.77
CA ARG A 336 11.35 4.03 -10.51
C ARG A 336 12.05 3.65 -11.80
N THR A 337 13.31 3.27 -11.67
CA THR A 337 14.06 2.63 -12.76
C THR A 337 14.15 1.14 -12.50
N GLY A 338 14.13 0.35 -13.54
CA GLY A 338 14.17 -1.08 -13.33
C GLY A 338 14.92 -1.83 -14.39
N ASP A 339 16.15 -2.25 -14.10
CA ASP A 339 16.75 -3.38 -14.80
C ASP A 339 16.77 -4.61 -13.89
N SER A 340 17.15 -4.50 -12.65
CA SER A 340 17.19 -5.64 -11.71
C SER A 340 16.65 -5.36 -10.32
N LEU A 341 16.64 -4.11 -9.86
CA LEU A 341 16.34 -3.78 -8.47
C LEU A 341 15.06 -2.94 -8.27
N CYS A 342 14.45 -2.43 -9.34
CA CYS A 342 13.26 -1.59 -9.24
C CYS A 342 13.40 -0.47 -8.20
N GLU A 343 14.36 0.43 -8.38
CA GLU A 343 14.72 1.48 -7.43
C GLU A 343 14.18 2.87 -7.82
N ALA A 344 14.03 3.75 -6.84
CA ALA A 344 13.63 5.14 -7.05
C ALA A 344 14.79 6.12 -6.93
N ILE A 345 15.90 5.74 -6.30
CA ILE A 345 16.98 6.64 -5.89
C ILE A 345 17.64 7.38 -7.07
N SER A 346 17.76 6.75 -8.21
CA SER A 346 18.38 7.35 -9.41
C SER A 346 17.57 8.51 -10.01
N ILE A 347 16.27 8.57 -9.75
CA ILE A 347 15.39 9.64 -10.22
C ILE A 347 14.97 10.56 -9.08
N GLU A 348 14.62 10.00 -7.93
CA GLU A 348 14.07 10.76 -6.82
C GLU A 348 15.10 11.20 -5.81
N GLY A 349 16.25 10.53 -5.71
CA GLY A 349 17.22 10.74 -4.64
C GLY A 349 16.83 10.04 -3.34
N SER A 350 17.63 10.25 -2.30
CA SER A 350 17.35 9.71 -0.97
C SER A 350 17.88 10.64 0.11
N HIS A 351 17.06 10.88 1.14
CA HIS A 351 17.38 11.78 2.25
C HIS A 351 16.91 11.17 3.58
N SER A 352 17.77 11.22 4.59
CA SER A 352 17.43 10.74 5.94
C SER A 352 16.31 11.54 6.60
N ASP A 353 16.07 12.77 6.15
CA ASP A 353 15.09 13.69 6.69
C ASP A 353 13.71 13.58 6.01
N THR A 354 13.55 12.68 5.04
CA THR A 354 12.25 12.39 4.39
C THR A 354 11.24 11.85 5.40
N GLU A 355 10.00 12.32 5.31
CA GLU A 355 8.92 11.74 6.09
C GLU A 355 8.56 10.36 5.55
N ASN A 356 8.58 9.35 6.43
CA ASN A 356 8.20 7.98 6.08
C ASN A 356 7.42 7.32 7.21
N ASP A 357 6.45 6.51 6.84
CA ASP A 357 5.79 5.58 7.73
C ASP A 357 6.51 4.21 7.71
N TYR A 358 6.67 3.61 8.88
CA TYR A 358 7.19 2.25 9.01
C TYR A 358 6.17 1.38 9.72
N GLU A 359 5.91 0.22 9.13
CA GLU A 359 5.00 -0.77 9.68
C GLU A 359 5.80 -2.00 10.10
N ILE A 360 5.60 -2.42 11.34
CA ILE A 360 6.29 -3.55 11.95
C ILE A 360 5.26 -4.66 12.20
N LEU A 361 5.52 -5.83 11.64
CA LEU A 361 4.67 -7.02 11.70
C LEU A 361 5.41 -8.11 12.47
N VAL A 362 4.84 -8.57 13.59
CA VAL A 362 5.41 -9.66 14.39
C VAL A 362 4.59 -10.92 14.21
N TYR A 363 5.24 -11.99 13.78
CA TYR A 363 4.61 -13.28 13.53
C TYR A 363 5.05 -14.32 14.56
N TYR A 364 4.10 -15.13 14.99
CA TYR A 364 4.31 -16.33 15.76
C TYR A 364 3.95 -17.58 14.94
N HIS A 365 4.90 -18.47 14.84
CA HIS A 365 4.73 -19.76 14.19
C HIS A 365 4.67 -20.84 15.27
N PRO A 366 3.49 -21.39 15.62
CA PRO A 366 3.37 -22.37 16.68
C PRO A 366 4.05 -23.69 16.31
N PRO A 367 4.81 -24.31 17.24
CA PRO A 367 5.40 -25.62 16.99
C PRO A 367 4.31 -26.68 16.85
N ALA A 368 4.44 -27.55 15.88
CA ALA A 368 3.70 -28.78 15.58
C ALA A 368 2.16 -28.76 15.79
N GLY A 369 1.41 -28.89 14.70
CA GLY A 369 -0.02 -29.19 14.67
C GLY A 369 -0.94 -28.12 14.12
N MET A 370 -0.54 -26.85 14.11
CA MET A 370 -1.22 -25.76 13.42
C MET A 370 -0.19 -24.97 12.61
N ALA A 371 0.10 -25.44 11.42
CA ALA A 371 1.15 -24.87 10.55
C ALA A 371 0.68 -23.59 9.85
N TYR A 372 0.42 -22.51 10.60
CA TYR A 372 0.15 -21.20 10.02
C TYR A 372 0.81 -20.09 10.83
N ASP A 373 1.16 -19.02 10.16
CA ASP A 373 1.77 -17.84 10.77
C ASP A 373 0.68 -16.95 11.38
N ARG A 374 0.72 -16.74 12.69
CA ARG A 374 -0.17 -15.83 13.41
C ARG A 374 0.46 -14.44 13.47
N LEU A 375 -0.27 -13.41 13.06
CA LEU A 375 0.14 -12.03 13.27
C LEU A 375 -0.20 -11.61 14.70
N VAL A 376 0.81 -11.54 15.56
CA VAL A 376 0.63 -11.35 17.02
C VAL A 376 1.02 -9.96 17.52
N GLY A 377 1.65 -9.14 16.67
CA GLY A 377 2.00 -7.76 16.97
C GLY A 377 2.06 -6.91 15.72
N TYR A 378 1.61 -5.67 15.84
CA TYR A 378 1.64 -4.67 14.78
C TYR A 378 1.81 -3.29 15.38
N THR A 379 2.62 -2.47 14.74
CA THR A 379 2.66 -1.02 15.00
C THR A 379 3.01 -0.28 13.73
N LYS A 380 2.58 0.98 13.67
CA LYS A 380 2.95 1.95 12.63
C LYS A 380 3.61 3.13 13.30
N VAL A 381 4.78 3.53 12.83
CA VAL A 381 5.54 4.67 13.34
C VAL A 381 5.96 5.58 12.20
N ASN A 382 5.89 6.88 12.43
CA ASN A 382 6.32 7.89 11.48
C ASN A 382 7.74 8.37 11.80
N SER A 383 8.58 8.62 10.77
CA SER A 383 9.98 9.02 10.94
C SER A 383 10.16 10.40 11.57
N MET A 384 9.19 11.28 11.42
CA MET A 384 9.24 12.61 12.04
C MET A 384 8.94 12.58 13.55
N GLY A 385 8.76 11.37 14.09
CA GLY A 385 8.42 11.16 15.47
C GLY A 385 6.99 11.59 15.79
N GLN A 386 6.52 11.24 16.97
CA GLN A 386 5.28 11.79 17.52
C GLN A 386 5.53 13.29 17.86
N LYS A 387 5.67 14.14 16.88
CA LYS A 387 5.42 15.55 17.10
C LYS A 387 3.93 15.62 17.37
N SER A 388 3.62 15.82 18.65
CA SER A 388 2.30 16.03 19.21
C SER A 388 1.30 16.55 18.17
N ARG A 389 0.24 15.80 18.00
CA ARG A 389 -0.97 16.23 17.32
C ARG A 389 -1.53 17.49 17.99
#